data_4bc5361a29fe58f4eb5db84d953f9de6
#
_entry.id   4bc5361a29fe58f4eb5db84d953f9de6
#
_cell.length_a   1.000
_cell.length_b   1.000
_cell.length_c   1.000
_cell.angle_alpha   90.00
_cell.angle_beta   90.00
_cell.angle_gamma   90.00
#
_symmetry.space_group_name_H-M   'P 1'
#
loop_
_entity.id
_entity.type
_entity.pdbx_description
1 polymer ?
#
loop_
_entity_poly.entity_id
_entity_poly.type
_entity_poly.pdbx_seq_one_letter_code
_entity_poly.pdbx_strand_id
1 'polypeptide(L)'
;MRRTTIAALSLAALTSVAATAPARAEMSLSFYGGPQTAPHSRVKGDDGDGTEFNFLSEWEGKSFEAPPHYGVRGVWWRDENLGFGVDFNHVKVYASDDTREDNGFENLELTDGLNILTANVFYRWPGQFAGGALTPYVSGGLGIAVPHVDVEINDSETFGYQVTGPAVAWIAGVSYDLNDRWAVFGEYKGTFSSNEADLDNGGELKTDIVTNALNVGLTLKF
;
A
#
# COMPACT_ATOMS: atom_id res chain seq x y z
N MET A 1 -19.48 -38.77 -57.38
CA MET A 1 -19.51 -37.29 -57.31
C MET A 1 -20.33 -36.88 -56.08
N ARG A 2 -19.69 -36.48 -55.00
CA ARG A 2 -20.33 -35.95 -53.78
C ARG A 2 -20.12 -34.46 -53.75
N ARG A 3 -21.20 -33.70 -53.77
CA ARG A 3 -21.16 -32.22 -53.63
C ARG A 3 -21.19 -31.87 -52.15
N THR A 4 -20.14 -31.21 -51.69
CA THR A 4 -20.00 -30.64 -50.35
C THR A 4 -20.56 -29.22 -50.36
N THR A 5 -21.62 -29.00 -49.61
CA THR A 5 -22.24 -27.68 -49.41
C THR A 5 -21.56 -26.99 -48.25
N ILE A 6 -20.89 -25.87 -48.51
CA ILE A 6 -20.28 -25.01 -47.49
C ILE A 6 -21.37 -24.05 -47.01
N ALA A 7 -21.73 -24.15 -45.75
CA ALA A 7 -22.62 -23.20 -45.09
C ALA A 7 -21.77 -22.02 -44.58
N ALA A 8 -22.00 -20.83 -45.12
CA ALA A 8 -21.41 -19.59 -44.64
C ALA A 8 -22.20 -19.10 -43.43
N LEU A 9 -21.54 -19.07 -42.26
CA LEU A 9 -22.05 -18.40 -41.05
C LEU A 9 -21.71 -16.90 -41.14
N SER A 10 -22.74 -16.08 -41.33
CA SER A 10 -22.63 -14.63 -41.28
C SER A 10 -22.69 -14.19 -39.82
N LEU A 11 -21.55 -13.75 -39.26
CA LEU A 11 -21.44 -13.16 -37.94
C LEU A 11 -21.82 -11.67 -38.02
N ALA A 12 -23.06 -11.35 -37.63
CA ALA A 12 -23.51 -9.96 -37.53
C ALA A 12 -22.88 -9.32 -36.30
N ALA A 13 -21.90 -8.45 -36.51
CA ALA A 13 -21.32 -7.60 -35.44
C ALA A 13 -22.33 -6.49 -35.09
N LEU A 14 -22.97 -6.62 -33.94
CA LEU A 14 -23.72 -5.52 -33.31
C LEU A 14 -22.69 -4.50 -32.79
N THR A 15 -22.43 -3.45 -33.54
CA THR A 15 -21.77 -2.25 -33.05
C THR A 15 -22.79 -1.42 -32.28
N SER A 16 -22.88 -1.63 -30.96
CA SER A 16 -23.52 -0.70 -30.06
C SER A 16 -22.65 0.56 -29.95
N VAL A 17 -23.06 1.63 -30.63
CA VAL A 17 -22.54 2.98 -30.39
C VAL A 17 -23.06 3.40 -29.01
N ALA A 18 -22.29 3.14 -27.96
CA ALA A 18 -22.55 3.77 -26.67
C ALA A 18 -22.25 5.24 -26.84
N ALA A 19 -23.29 6.09 -26.72
CA ALA A 19 -23.11 7.53 -26.62
C ALA A 19 -22.28 7.82 -25.39
N THR A 20 -20.97 8.10 -25.60
CA THR A 20 -20.08 8.54 -24.53
C THR A 20 -20.50 9.94 -24.12
N ALA A 21 -21.23 10.07 -23.01
CA ALA A 21 -21.24 11.32 -22.27
C ALA A 21 -19.79 11.73 -22.04
N PRO A 22 -19.43 13.03 -22.12
CA PRO A 22 -18.08 13.45 -21.85
C PRO A 22 -17.70 13.01 -20.45
N ALA A 23 -16.75 12.07 -20.35
CA ALA A 23 -16.22 11.63 -19.06
C ALA A 23 -15.60 12.89 -18.43
N ARG A 24 -16.27 13.45 -17.42
CA ARG A 24 -15.67 14.47 -16.57
C ARG A 24 -14.57 13.76 -15.80
N ALA A 25 -13.33 14.04 -16.18
CA ALA A 25 -12.19 13.58 -15.40
C ALA A 25 -12.32 14.19 -14.00
N GLU A 26 -12.62 13.35 -13.02
CA GLU A 26 -12.70 13.74 -11.61
C GLU A 26 -11.34 13.45 -10.99
N MET A 27 -10.80 14.42 -10.29
CA MET A 27 -9.63 14.21 -9.43
C MET A 27 -10.07 14.20 -7.97
N SER A 28 -9.43 13.38 -7.18
CA SER A 28 -9.65 13.35 -5.74
C SER A 28 -8.34 13.28 -4.97
N LEU A 29 -8.30 13.97 -3.83
CA LEU A 29 -7.20 13.94 -2.87
C LEU A 29 -7.74 13.44 -1.54
N SER A 30 -7.11 12.44 -0.96
CA SER A 30 -7.52 11.82 0.28
C SER A 30 -6.42 11.87 1.32
N PHE A 31 -6.80 12.10 2.58
CA PHE A 31 -5.97 11.91 3.77
C PHE A 31 -6.61 10.86 4.65
N TYR A 32 -5.82 9.98 5.21
CA TYR A 32 -6.30 8.89 6.05
C TYR A 32 -5.30 8.49 7.14
N GLY A 33 -5.81 7.80 8.14
CA GLY A 33 -5.03 7.19 9.20
C GLY A 33 -5.90 6.24 10.01
N GLY A 34 -5.28 5.51 10.92
CA GLY A 34 -5.98 4.55 11.75
C GLY A 34 -5.04 3.54 12.41
N PRO A 35 -5.56 2.55 13.13
CA PRO A 35 -4.75 1.47 13.67
C PRO A 35 -4.16 0.61 12.55
N GLN A 36 -2.90 0.24 12.71
CA GLN A 36 -2.19 -0.68 11.82
C GLN A 36 -1.40 -1.70 12.63
N THR A 37 -1.11 -2.83 12.02
CA THR A 37 -0.29 -3.91 12.57
C THR A 37 0.68 -4.42 11.51
N ALA A 38 1.80 -4.95 11.95
CA ALA A 38 2.73 -5.73 11.14
C ALA A 38 2.88 -7.12 11.78
N PRO A 39 2.45 -8.21 11.11
CA PRO A 39 2.74 -9.57 11.56
C PRO A 39 4.25 -9.83 11.66
N HIS A 40 4.62 -10.74 12.56
CA HIS A 40 6.01 -11.15 12.73
C HIS A 40 6.60 -11.60 11.39
N SER A 41 7.84 -11.24 11.14
CA SER A 41 8.56 -11.64 9.95
C SER A 41 10.02 -11.97 10.24
N ARG A 42 10.66 -12.65 9.30
CA ARG A 42 12.03 -13.06 9.45
C ARG A 42 12.98 -11.95 9.05
N VAL A 43 13.89 -11.64 9.96
CA VAL A 43 15.03 -10.76 9.73
C VAL A 43 16.26 -11.62 9.49
N LYS A 44 17.03 -11.29 8.45
CA LYS A 44 18.28 -11.95 8.06
C LYS A 44 19.28 -10.91 7.64
N GLY A 45 20.55 -11.24 7.81
CA GLY A 45 21.62 -10.36 7.36
C GLY A 45 22.95 -10.70 8.04
N ASP A 46 23.82 -9.74 8.03
CA ASP A 46 25.09 -9.78 8.73
C ASP A 46 25.42 -8.41 9.33
N ASP A 47 26.28 -8.42 10.33
CA ASP A 47 26.67 -7.24 11.10
C ASP A 47 27.89 -6.49 10.53
N GLY A 48 28.31 -6.82 9.30
CA GLY A 48 29.47 -6.22 8.65
C GLY A 48 30.83 -6.77 9.14
N ASP A 49 30.90 -7.39 10.32
CA ASP A 49 32.08 -8.06 10.86
C ASP A 49 32.12 -9.55 10.55
N GLY A 50 31.11 -10.05 9.81
CA GLY A 50 30.98 -11.42 9.34
C GLY A 50 30.16 -12.32 10.26
N THR A 51 29.42 -11.77 11.21
CA THR A 51 28.45 -12.49 12.03
C THR A 51 27.09 -12.45 11.36
N GLU A 52 26.61 -13.58 10.87
CA GLU A 52 25.27 -13.70 10.29
C GLU A 52 24.20 -13.77 11.39
N PHE A 53 23.07 -13.09 11.17
CA PHE A 53 21.89 -13.21 12.00
C PHE A 53 20.68 -13.70 11.19
N ASN A 54 19.79 -14.46 11.84
CA ASN A 54 18.59 -15.00 11.22
C ASN A 54 17.57 -15.36 12.29
N PHE A 55 16.64 -14.46 12.57
CA PHE A 55 15.64 -14.61 13.63
C PHE A 55 14.24 -14.20 13.16
N LEU A 56 13.23 -14.53 13.95
CA LEU A 56 11.85 -14.05 13.77
C LEU A 56 11.68 -12.78 14.62
N SER A 57 11.42 -11.67 13.97
CA SER A 57 11.13 -10.41 14.67
C SER A 57 9.65 -10.30 14.98
N GLU A 58 9.34 -9.91 16.19
CA GLU A 58 8.03 -9.40 16.59
C GLU A 58 7.97 -7.92 16.28
N TRP A 59 6.97 -7.49 15.49
CA TRP A 59 6.81 -6.11 15.09
C TRP A 59 5.68 -5.43 15.84
N GLU A 60 5.95 -4.24 16.35
CA GLU A 60 4.99 -3.34 16.97
C GLU A 60 4.58 -2.23 16.01
N GLY A 61 3.28 -2.01 15.88
CA GLY A 61 2.73 -1.03 14.94
C GLY A 61 2.67 0.39 15.46
N LYS A 62 2.76 0.65 16.75
CA LYS A 62 2.76 1.98 17.44
C LYS A 62 1.97 3.09 16.70
N SER A 63 0.78 2.77 16.20
CA SER A 63 0.03 3.51 15.18
C SER A 63 -0.25 4.96 15.51
N PHE A 64 -0.34 5.30 16.81
CA PHE A 64 -0.70 6.63 17.29
C PHE A 64 0.45 7.36 18.00
N GLU A 65 1.62 6.75 18.10
CA GLU A 65 2.83 7.44 18.55
C GLU A 65 3.35 8.35 17.44
N ALA A 66 3.83 9.54 17.81
CA ALA A 66 4.30 10.53 16.86
C ALA A 66 5.64 10.12 16.19
N PRO A 67 5.75 10.23 14.86
CA PRO A 67 4.70 10.52 13.88
C PRO A 67 3.72 9.36 13.75
N PRO A 68 2.39 9.60 13.71
CA PRO A 68 1.39 8.52 13.67
C PRO A 68 1.37 7.82 12.30
N HIS A 69 0.68 6.68 12.21
CA HIS A 69 0.34 6.09 10.93
C HIS A 69 -0.63 6.99 10.15
N TYR A 70 -0.27 7.35 8.93
CA TYR A 70 -1.08 8.16 8.01
C TYR A 70 -0.78 7.84 6.55
N GLY A 71 -1.65 8.34 5.67
CA GLY A 71 -1.38 8.30 4.23
C GLY A 71 -2.06 9.43 3.49
N VAL A 72 -1.56 9.66 2.28
CA VAL A 72 -2.04 10.65 1.32
C VAL A 72 -2.21 9.98 -0.02
N ARG A 73 -3.36 10.19 -0.66
CA ARG A 73 -3.71 9.54 -1.93
C ARG A 73 -4.30 10.53 -2.90
N GLY A 74 -3.74 10.57 -4.12
CA GLY A 74 -4.34 11.26 -5.25
C GLY A 74 -4.89 10.24 -6.23
N VAL A 75 -6.14 10.38 -6.67
CA VAL A 75 -6.76 9.52 -7.70
C VAL A 75 -7.32 10.38 -8.81
N TRP A 76 -7.03 9.99 -10.03
CA TRP A 76 -7.63 10.49 -11.25
C TRP A 76 -8.59 9.42 -11.79
N TRP A 77 -9.89 9.77 -11.84
CA TRP A 77 -10.95 8.91 -12.35
C TRP A 77 -11.09 9.11 -13.85
N ARG A 78 -10.83 8.04 -14.60
CA ARG A 78 -10.98 8.02 -16.06
C ARG A 78 -12.46 8.03 -16.47
N ASP A 79 -13.27 7.32 -15.70
CA ASP A 79 -14.71 7.19 -15.88
C ASP A 79 -15.39 7.01 -14.49
N GLU A 80 -16.68 6.69 -14.49
CA GLU A 80 -17.43 6.52 -13.23
C GLU A 80 -16.88 5.41 -12.33
N ASN A 81 -16.21 4.41 -12.91
CA ASN A 81 -15.78 3.21 -12.19
C ASN A 81 -14.27 3.09 -12.04
N LEU A 82 -13.50 3.43 -13.09
CA LEU A 82 -12.07 3.16 -13.17
C LEU A 82 -11.24 4.42 -12.88
N GLY A 83 -10.32 4.30 -11.94
CA GLY A 83 -9.37 5.35 -11.59
C GLY A 83 -7.93 4.85 -11.49
N PHE A 84 -6.99 5.80 -11.60
CA PHE A 84 -5.56 5.58 -11.41
C PHE A 84 -5.06 6.55 -10.37
N GLY A 85 -4.21 6.10 -9.47
CA GLY A 85 -3.76 6.97 -8.39
C GLY A 85 -2.36 6.68 -7.90
N VAL A 86 -1.85 7.62 -7.13
CA VAL A 86 -0.62 7.48 -6.36
C VAL A 86 -0.99 7.55 -4.89
N ASP A 87 -0.44 6.62 -4.12
CA ASP A 87 -0.70 6.50 -2.70
C ASP A 87 0.64 6.48 -1.94
N PHE A 88 0.79 7.40 -1.02
CA PHE A 88 1.88 7.44 -0.03
C PHE A 88 1.33 6.97 1.32
N ASN A 89 2.00 5.99 1.92
CA ASN A 89 1.60 5.38 3.18
C ASN A 89 2.78 5.37 4.14
N HIS A 90 2.64 6.06 5.26
CA HIS A 90 3.61 6.09 6.35
C HIS A 90 3.21 5.04 7.39
N VAL A 91 3.88 3.90 7.36
CA VAL A 91 3.63 2.75 8.24
C VAL A 91 4.68 2.68 9.31
N LYS A 92 4.31 2.20 10.49
CA LYS A 92 5.22 2.08 11.64
C LYS A 92 5.57 0.61 11.90
N VAL A 93 6.87 0.31 11.97
CA VAL A 93 7.38 -1.05 12.17
C VAL A 93 8.58 -0.99 13.11
N TYR A 94 8.36 -1.37 14.37
CA TYR A 94 9.36 -1.41 15.45
C TYR A 94 9.57 -2.85 15.87
N ALA A 95 10.81 -3.29 16.03
CA ALA A 95 11.05 -4.55 16.71
C ALA A 95 10.70 -4.42 18.20
N SER A 96 10.09 -5.46 18.77
CA SER A 96 9.81 -5.49 20.21
C SER A 96 11.11 -5.47 21.03
N ASP A 97 11.04 -5.02 22.28
CA ASP A 97 12.18 -5.00 23.19
C ASP A 97 12.80 -6.40 23.32
N ASP A 98 11.96 -7.44 23.52
CA ASP A 98 12.41 -8.82 23.63
C ASP A 98 13.14 -9.26 22.36
N THR A 99 12.64 -8.90 21.17
CA THR A 99 13.33 -9.23 19.89
C THR A 99 14.69 -8.59 19.82
N ARG A 100 14.84 -7.32 20.21
CA ARG A 100 16.12 -6.59 20.15
C ARG A 100 17.12 -7.19 21.14
N GLU A 101 16.72 -7.35 22.41
CA GLU A 101 17.57 -7.87 23.48
C GLU A 101 18.08 -9.30 23.17
N ASP A 102 17.19 -10.20 22.70
CA ASP A 102 17.53 -11.59 22.40
C ASP A 102 18.50 -11.71 21.20
N ASN A 103 18.57 -10.71 20.31
CA ASN A 103 19.38 -10.75 19.10
C ASN A 103 20.50 -9.73 19.05
N GLY A 104 20.74 -9.01 20.15
CA GLY A 104 21.89 -8.11 20.30
C GLY A 104 21.77 -6.78 19.53
N PHE A 105 20.53 -6.35 19.24
CA PHE A 105 20.26 -5.06 18.65
C PHE A 105 19.97 -4.03 19.75
N GLU A 106 20.62 -2.90 19.73
CA GLU A 106 20.29 -1.76 20.57
C GLU A 106 19.06 -1.03 20.02
N ASN A 107 18.99 -0.90 18.67
CA ASN A 107 17.80 -0.47 17.95
C ASN A 107 17.56 -1.28 16.68
N LEU A 108 16.29 -1.55 16.35
CA LEU A 108 15.89 -2.21 15.11
C LEU A 108 14.50 -1.70 14.70
N GLU A 109 14.52 -0.67 13.87
CA GLU A 109 13.30 0.01 13.45
C GLU A 109 13.35 0.34 11.95
N LEU A 110 12.19 0.25 11.31
CA LEU A 110 11.93 0.88 10.03
C LEU A 110 10.96 2.04 10.29
N THR A 111 11.43 2.99 11.11
CA THR A 111 10.61 4.07 11.67
C THR A 111 10.94 5.44 11.10
N ASP A 112 10.32 6.47 11.61
CA ASP A 112 9.99 7.66 10.84
C ASP A 112 9.33 7.27 9.50
N GLY A 113 8.73 6.06 9.49
CA GLY A 113 7.94 5.39 8.50
C GLY A 113 8.68 4.38 7.64
N LEU A 114 8.15 3.14 7.64
CA LEU A 114 8.23 2.31 6.46
C LEU A 114 7.36 3.01 5.40
N ASN A 115 7.92 4.01 4.72
CA ASN A 115 7.20 4.77 3.70
C ASN A 115 7.01 3.90 2.47
N ILE A 116 5.76 3.68 2.08
CA ILE A 116 5.41 2.91 0.89
C ILE A 116 4.75 3.84 -0.12
N LEU A 117 5.36 3.95 -1.30
CA LEU A 117 4.82 4.73 -2.42
C LEU A 117 4.37 3.78 -3.51
N THR A 118 3.07 3.81 -3.85
CA THR A 118 2.50 2.91 -4.87
C THR A 118 1.72 3.67 -5.94
N ALA A 119 1.82 3.17 -7.18
CA ALA A 119 0.90 3.47 -8.26
C ALA A 119 -0.21 2.43 -8.26
N ASN A 120 -1.46 2.88 -8.27
CA ASN A 120 -2.63 2.06 -7.99
C ASN A 120 -3.67 2.15 -9.11
N VAL A 121 -4.38 1.06 -9.33
CA VAL A 121 -5.61 1.01 -10.10
C VAL A 121 -6.77 0.87 -9.14
N PHE A 122 -7.76 1.74 -9.26
CA PHE A 122 -8.98 1.75 -8.45
C PHE A 122 -10.18 1.32 -9.28
N TYR A 123 -11.07 0.57 -8.67
CA TYR A 123 -12.38 0.30 -9.21
C TYR A 123 -13.44 0.59 -8.14
N ARG A 124 -14.45 1.40 -8.48
CA ARG A 124 -15.54 1.77 -7.58
C ARG A 124 -16.90 1.46 -8.19
N TRP A 125 -17.90 1.29 -7.33
CA TRP A 125 -19.30 1.03 -7.70
C TRP A 125 -20.20 2.15 -7.17
N PRO A 126 -20.30 3.31 -7.84
CA PRO A 126 -21.13 4.42 -7.40
C PRO A 126 -22.62 4.09 -7.52
N GLY A 127 -23.45 4.74 -6.73
CA GLY A 127 -24.91 4.65 -6.84
C GLY A 127 -25.56 3.36 -6.34
N GLN A 128 -24.78 2.42 -5.76
CA GLN A 128 -25.32 1.10 -5.40
C GLN A 128 -26.13 1.10 -4.11
N PHE A 129 -25.75 1.93 -3.13
CA PHE A 129 -26.31 1.88 -1.79
C PHE A 129 -26.66 3.28 -1.24
N ALA A 130 -27.57 3.32 -0.23
CA ALA A 130 -27.95 4.53 0.48
C ALA A 130 -28.37 5.70 -0.42
N GLY A 131 -29.19 5.42 -1.46
CA GLY A 131 -29.63 6.45 -2.42
C GLY A 131 -28.52 7.02 -3.29
N GLY A 132 -27.41 6.28 -3.44
CA GLY A 132 -26.24 6.68 -4.23
C GLY A 132 -25.11 7.32 -3.42
N ALA A 133 -25.32 7.58 -2.13
CA ALA A 133 -24.30 8.21 -1.28
C ALA A 133 -23.16 7.28 -0.88
N LEU A 134 -23.39 5.96 -0.86
CA LEU A 134 -22.36 4.96 -0.52
C LEU A 134 -21.76 4.38 -1.79
N THR A 135 -20.42 4.45 -1.87
CA THR A 135 -19.63 3.96 -3.00
C THR A 135 -18.57 2.97 -2.51
N PRO A 136 -18.80 1.66 -2.63
CA PRO A 136 -17.76 0.66 -2.41
C PRO A 136 -16.64 0.79 -3.43
N TYR A 137 -15.41 0.46 -3.03
CA TYR A 137 -14.26 0.45 -3.94
C TYR A 137 -13.22 -0.58 -3.54
N VAL A 138 -12.41 -0.97 -4.51
CA VAL A 138 -11.22 -1.79 -4.32
C VAL A 138 -10.05 -1.18 -5.09
N SER A 139 -8.85 -1.51 -4.68
CA SER A 139 -7.63 -1.08 -5.39
C SER A 139 -6.53 -2.11 -5.23
N GLY A 140 -5.64 -2.14 -6.23
CA GLY A 140 -4.38 -2.82 -6.19
C GLY A 140 -3.29 -1.95 -6.79
N GLY A 141 -2.08 -2.03 -6.23
CA GLY A 141 -0.97 -1.20 -6.66
C GLY A 141 0.39 -1.85 -6.47
N LEU A 142 1.35 -1.34 -7.22
CA LEU A 142 2.76 -1.70 -7.17
C LEU A 142 3.59 -0.45 -6.90
N GLY A 143 4.71 -0.62 -6.22
CA GLY A 143 5.56 0.51 -5.87
C GLY A 143 6.85 0.12 -5.18
N ILE A 144 7.33 1.01 -4.34
CA ILE A 144 8.60 0.89 -3.62
C ILE A 144 8.41 1.18 -2.13
N ALA A 145 9.26 0.55 -1.34
CA ALA A 145 9.44 0.84 0.07
C ALA A 145 10.65 1.77 0.24
N VAL A 146 10.46 2.83 1.03
CA VAL A 146 11.49 3.83 1.35
C VAL A 146 11.47 4.07 2.87
N PRO A 147 11.84 3.07 3.68
CA PRO A 147 11.90 3.26 5.13
C PRO A 147 12.97 4.27 5.54
N HIS A 148 12.77 4.89 6.66
CA HIS A 148 13.86 5.38 7.48
C HIS A 148 14.41 4.18 8.25
N VAL A 149 15.60 3.74 7.87
CA VAL A 149 16.30 2.64 8.53
C VAL A 149 16.98 3.21 9.77
N ASP A 150 16.64 2.68 10.93
CA ASP A 150 17.24 3.02 12.21
C ASP A 150 17.62 1.71 12.90
N VAL A 151 18.87 1.31 12.70
CA VAL A 151 19.41 0.03 13.16
C VAL A 151 20.73 0.29 13.89
N GLU A 152 20.79 -0.14 15.14
CA GLU A 152 21.98 -0.05 15.98
C GLU A 152 22.39 -1.45 16.44
N ILE A 153 23.58 -1.87 16.05
CA ILE A 153 24.18 -3.17 16.36
C ILE A 153 25.71 -3.02 16.47
N ASN A 154 26.31 -3.60 17.52
CA ASN A 154 27.77 -3.63 17.72
C ASN A 154 28.42 -2.23 17.68
N ASP A 155 27.86 -1.24 18.40
CA ASP A 155 28.30 0.15 18.42
C ASP A 155 28.26 0.86 17.04
N SER A 156 27.56 0.28 16.05
CA SER A 156 27.34 0.88 14.73
C SER A 156 25.87 1.25 14.55
N GLU A 157 25.62 2.49 14.18
CA GLU A 157 24.29 3.04 13.92
C GLU A 157 24.12 3.30 12.41
N THR A 158 23.05 2.78 11.84
CA THR A 158 22.57 3.11 10.49
C THR A 158 21.33 3.95 10.62
N PHE A 159 21.39 5.20 10.19
CA PHE A 159 20.29 6.15 10.38
C PHE A 159 20.03 6.94 9.09
N GLY A 160 18.94 6.62 8.38
CA GLY A 160 18.58 7.33 7.16
C GLY A 160 17.57 6.65 6.26
N TYR A 161 17.10 7.41 5.26
CA TYR A 161 16.18 6.88 4.25
C TYR A 161 16.90 6.07 3.19
N GLN A 162 16.39 4.87 2.92
CA GLN A 162 16.89 4.01 1.84
C GLN A 162 15.71 3.51 0.99
N VAL A 163 15.93 3.33 -0.31
CA VAL A 163 15.00 2.59 -1.18
C VAL A 163 15.32 1.11 -1.00
N THR A 164 14.57 0.42 -0.17
CA THR A 164 14.90 -0.95 0.25
C THR A 164 14.32 -2.03 -0.67
N GLY A 165 13.32 -1.71 -1.50
CA GLY A 165 12.84 -2.70 -2.44
C GLY A 165 11.42 -2.50 -2.94
N PRO A 166 10.86 -3.50 -3.64
CA PRO A 166 9.52 -3.45 -4.20
C PRO A 166 8.44 -3.56 -3.12
N ALA A 167 7.31 -2.94 -3.41
CA ALA A 167 6.11 -3.01 -2.57
C ALA A 167 4.84 -3.27 -3.39
N VAL A 168 3.86 -3.90 -2.74
CA VAL A 168 2.52 -4.14 -3.27
C VAL A 168 1.51 -3.62 -2.26
N ALA A 169 0.41 -3.04 -2.75
CA ALA A 169 -0.70 -2.61 -1.91
C ALA A 169 -2.03 -3.17 -2.44
N TRP A 170 -2.96 -3.45 -1.52
CA TRP A 170 -4.34 -3.78 -1.83
C TRP A 170 -5.28 -3.08 -0.86
N ILE A 171 -6.41 -2.62 -1.37
CA ILE A 171 -7.36 -1.81 -0.63
C ILE A 171 -8.77 -2.30 -0.90
N ALA A 172 -9.61 -2.32 0.12
CA ALA A 172 -11.05 -2.50 0.01
C ALA A 172 -11.73 -1.54 1.00
N GLY A 173 -12.65 -0.73 0.50
CA GLY A 173 -13.28 0.30 1.31
C GLY A 173 -14.65 0.73 0.83
N VAL A 174 -15.22 1.63 1.60
CA VAL A 174 -16.50 2.28 1.30
C VAL A 174 -16.35 3.78 1.54
N SER A 175 -16.73 4.58 0.56
CA SER A 175 -16.81 6.04 0.64
C SER A 175 -18.26 6.47 0.83
N TYR A 176 -18.48 7.53 1.62
CA TYR A 176 -19.77 8.17 1.81
C TYR A 176 -19.66 9.64 1.45
N ASP A 177 -20.45 10.07 0.47
CA ASP A 177 -20.48 11.44 -0.01
C ASP A 177 -21.23 12.34 0.98
N LEU A 178 -20.53 13.32 1.55
CA LEU A 178 -21.12 14.36 2.40
C LEU A 178 -21.78 15.46 1.55
N ASN A 179 -21.17 15.76 0.42
CA ASN A 179 -21.63 16.69 -0.61
C ASN A 179 -20.82 16.48 -1.90
N ASP A 180 -21.02 17.35 -2.90
CA ASP A 180 -20.37 17.24 -4.21
C ASP A 180 -18.82 17.28 -4.14
N ARG A 181 -18.25 17.87 -3.08
CA ARG A 181 -16.79 18.05 -2.93
C ARG A 181 -16.15 17.16 -1.87
N TRP A 182 -16.90 16.74 -0.86
CA TRP A 182 -16.34 16.05 0.29
C TRP A 182 -16.97 14.70 0.48
N ALA A 183 -16.13 13.73 0.74
CA ALA A 183 -16.52 12.39 1.17
C ALA A 183 -15.69 11.94 2.37
N VAL A 184 -16.28 11.14 3.24
CA VAL A 184 -15.55 10.35 4.24
C VAL A 184 -15.48 8.91 3.79
N PHE A 185 -14.46 8.18 4.21
CA PHE A 185 -14.36 6.77 3.89
C PHE A 185 -13.78 5.95 5.04
N GLY A 186 -14.09 4.66 5.00
CA GLY A 186 -13.44 3.63 5.81
C GLY A 186 -12.89 2.55 4.89
N GLU A 187 -11.69 2.07 5.16
CA GLU A 187 -11.06 1.04 4.34
C GLU A 187 -10.18 0.10 5.16
N TYR A 188 -10.05 -1.12 4.66
CA TYR A 188 -8.94 -1.99 4.96
C TYR A 188 -7.86 -1.78 3.89
N LYS A 189 -6.62 -1.63 4.34
CA LYS A 189 -5.45 -1.56 3.48
C LYS A 189 -4.41 -2.57 3.95
N GLY A 190 -3.97 -3.43 3.02
CA GLY A 190 -2.82 -4.28 3.22
C GLY A 190 -1.66 -3.84 2.35
N THR A 191 -0.43 -4.03 2.84
CA THR A 191 0.78 -3.87 2.04
C THR A 191 1.72 -5.04 2.25
N PHE A 192 2.54 -5.30 1.26
CA PHE A 192 3.71 -6.16 1.35
C PHE A 192 4.91 -5.42 0.78
N SER A 193 6.04 -5.48 1.46
CA SER A 193 7.31 -4.98 0.95
C SER A 193 8.42 -5.99 1.24
N SER A 194 9.31 -6.16 0.26
CA SER A 194 10.56 -6.91 0.43
C SER A 194 11.66 -5.88 0.59
N ASN A 195 12.29 -5.88 1.76
CA ASN A 195 13.23 -4.84 2.15
C ASN A 195 14.64 -5.42 2.27
N GLU A 196 15.59 -4.74 1.66
CA GLU A 196 17.02 -4.98 1.78
C GLU A 196 17.67 -3.63 2.07
N ALA A 197 18.22 -3.48 3.27
CA ALA A 197 18.86 -2.27 3.74
C ALA A 197 20.36 -2.51 3.92
N ASP A 198 21.17 -1.57 3.44
CA ASP A 198 22.61 -1.54 3.68
C ASP A 198 22.86 -0.96 5.09
N LEU A 199 23.76 -1.56 5.86
CA LEU A 199 24.20 -1.06 7.17
C LEU A 199 25.50 -0.29 7.02
N ASP A 200 25.66 0.77 7.80
CA ASP A 200 26.82 1.69 7.73
C ASP A 200 28.15 0.99 8.10
N ASN A 201 28.10 -0.11 8.84
CA ASN A 201 29.25 -0.98 9.12
C ASN A 201 29.64 -1.92 7.97
N GLY A 202 28.93 -1.87 6.84
CA GLY A 202 29.15 -2.71 5.67
C GLY A 202 28.37 -4.01 5.66
N GLY A 203 27.50 -4.25 6.66
CA GLY A 203 26.55 -5.37 6.69
C GLY A 203 25.29 -5.09 5.90
N GLU A 204 24.37 -6.07 5.90
CA GLU A 204 23.06 -5.94 5.26
C GLU A 204 21.94 -6.50 6.15
N LEU A 205 20.74 -5.94 6.02
CA LEU A 205 19.52 -6.41 6.69
C LEU A 205 18.42 -6.64 5.67
N LYS A 206 17.83 -7.85 5.71
CA LYS A 206 16.74 -8.26 4.82
C LYS A 206 15.52 -8.69 5.61
N THR A 207 14.35 -8.16 5.24
CA THR A 207 13.08 -8.56 5.84
C THR A 207 11.91 -8.30 4.91
N ASP A 208 10.97 -9.25 4.87
CA ASP A 208 9.70 -9.08 4.19
C ASP A 208 8.64 -8.61 5.21
N ILE A 209 8.03 -7.47 4.96
CA ILE A 209 7.05 -6.87 5.87
C ILE A 209 5.66 -6.91 5.21
N VAL A 210 4.70 -7.49 5.94
CA VAL A 210 3.27 -7.33 5.66
C VAL A 210 2.70 -6.32 6.64
N THR A 211 1.84 -5.41 6.18
CA THR A 211 1.09 -4.54 7.09
C THR A 211 -0.40 -4.65 6.83
N ASN A 212 -1.17 -4.44 7.89
CA ASN A 212 -2.63 -4.43 7.83
C ASN A 212 -3.13 -3.20 8.57
N ALA A 213 -3.96 -2.40 7.94
CA ALA A 213 -4.51 -1.19 8.53
C ALA A 213 -6.03 -1.09 8.33
N LEU A 214 -6.71 -0.55 9.33
CA LEU A 214 -8.09 -0.09 9.23
C LEU A 214 -8.05 1.43 9.26
N ASN A 215 -8.29 2.05 8.12
CA ASN A 215 -8.19 3.49 7.94
C ASN A 215 -9.57 4.14 7.94
N VAL A 216 -9.62 5.34 8.47
CA VAL A 216 -10.67 6.31 8.18
C VAL A 216 -10.03 7.52 7.54
N GLY A 217 -10.76 8.17 6.63
CA GLY A 217 -10.19 9.30 5.91
C GLY A 217 -11.22 10.26 5.35
N LEU A 218 -10.69 11.37 4.84
CA LEU A 218 -11.43 12.43 4.19
C LEU A 218 -10.93 12.59 2.76
N THR A 219 -11.86 12.72 1.82
CA THR A 219 -11.58 12.94 0.40
C THR A 219 -12.12 14.27 -0.05
N LEU A 220 -11.30 15.05 -0.74
CA LEU A 220 -11.68 16.25 -1.49
C LEU A 220 -11.75 15.90 -2.99
N LYS A 221 -12.87 16.20 -3.63
CA LYS A 221 -13.13 16.01 -5.07
C LYS A 221 -13.03 17.34 -5.83
N PHE A 222 -12.47 17.29 -7.04
CA PHE A 222 -12.24 18.45 -7.90
C PHE A 222 -12.97 18.30 -9.25
#